data_fc42099713c0b990b8f68d4d9df869dc
#
_entry.id   fc42099713c0b990b8f68d4d9df869dc
#
_cell.length_a   1.000
_cell.length_b   1.000
_cell.length_c   1.000
_cell.angle_alpha   90.00
_cell.angle_beta   90.00
_cell.angle_gamma   90.00
#
_symmetry.space_group_name_H-M   'P 1'
#
loop_
_entity.id
_entity.type
_entity.pdbx_description
1 polymer ?
#
loop_
_entity_poly.entity_id
_entity_poly.type
_entity_poly.pdbx_seq_one_letter_code
_entity_poly.pdbx_strand_id
1 'polypeptide(L)'
;ISRIIHAESAYNPSALSKAGAQGLMQLMPPTARRFGVVDSYDAGQNIRGGAQYLAWLLKRFNGNLTLAAAGYNAGEGAVDRSAA
;
A
#
# COMPACT_ATOMS: atom_id res chain seq x y z
N ILE A 1 -9.71 -4.53 0.15
CA ILE A 1 -9.11 -3.55 1.09
C ILE A 1 -9.02 -4.12 2.51
N SER A 2 -10.09 -4.69 3.04
CA SER A 2 -10.10 -5.24 4.39
C SER A 2 -9.03 -6.33 4.58
N ARG A 3 -8.82 -7.20 3.59
CA ARG A 3 -7.79 -8.23 3.65
C ARG A 3 -6.38 -7.65 3.69
N ILE A 4 -6.16 -6.57 2.95
CA ILE A 4 -4.85 -5.89 2.98
C ILE A 4 -4.62 -5.26 4.34
N ILE A 5 -5.61 -4.59 4.90
CA ILE A 5 -5.51 -4.00 6.23
C ILE A 5 -5.20 -5.07 7.28
N HIS A 6 -5.88 -6.21 7.22
CA HIS A 6 -5.62 -7.32 8.13
C HIS A 6 -4.18 -7.83 7.99
N ALA A 7 -3.74 -8.09 6.75
CA ALA A 7 -2.40 -8.61 6.48
C ALA A 7 -1.30 -7.61 6.86
N GLU A 8 -1.51 -6.32 6.59
CA GLU A 8 -0.48 -5.29 6.79
C GLU A 8 -0.34 -4.88 8.26
N SER A 9 -1.45 -4.70 8.96
CA SER A 9 -1.42 -4.09 10.30
C SER A 9 -2.27 -4.80 11.34
N ALA A 10 -3.03 -5.83 10.96
CA ALA A 10 -4.06 -6.44 11.82
C ALA A 10 -5.00 -5.38 12.41
N TYR A 11 -5.40 -4.42 11.58
CA TYR A 11 -6.30 -3.31 11.93
C TYR A 11 -5.72 -2.35 12.99
N ASN A 12 -4.39 -2.26 13.12
CA ASN A 12 -3.76 -1.32 14.03
C ASN A 12 -3.44 -0.01 13.31
N PRO A 13 -4.18 1.09 13.58
CA PRO A 13 -3.92 2.37 12.91
C PRO A 13 -2.58 3.00 13.30
N SER A 14 -1.98 2.55 14.38
CA SER A 14 -0.67 3.04 14.85
C SER A 14 0.49 2.15 14.46
N ALA A 15 0.27 1.15 13.62
CA ALA A 15 1.32 0.20 13.24
C ALA A 15 2.47 0.89 12.52
N LEU A 16 3.68 0.53 12.91
CA LEU A 16 4.93 1.02 12.29
C LEU A 16 5.86 -0.16 12.10
N SER A 17 6.23 -0.45 10.86
CA SER A 17 7.17 -1.53 10.56
C SER A 17 8.62 -1.09 10.75
N LYS A 18 9.54 -2.06 10.79
CA LYS A 18 10.99 -1.78 10.85
C LYS A 18 11.47 -0.95 9.65
N ALA A 19 10.85 -1.16 8.49
CA ALA A 19 11.20 -0.43 7.27
C ALA A 19 10.60 0.97 7.21
N GLY A 20 9.69 1.33 8.14
CA GLY A 20 9.07 2.65 8.19
C GLY A 20 7.69 2.71 7.56
N ALA A 21 7.07 1.57 7.23
CA ALA A 21 5.70 1.54 6.75
C ALA A 21 4.73 1.89 7.89
N GLN A 22 3.72 2.70 7.61
CA GLN A 22 2.89 3.35 8.62
C GLN A 22 1.41 3.08 8.44
N GLY A 23 0.73 2.80 9.53
CA GLY A 23 -0.72 2.80 9.64
C GLY A 23 -1.40 1.55 9.11
N LEU A 24 -2.71 1.65 8.93
CA LEU A 24 -3.57 0.50 8.61
C LEU A 24 -3.14 -0.27 7.36
N MET A 25 -2.78 0.43 6.30
CA MET A 25 -2.37 -0.18 5.02
C MET A 25 -0.86 -0.17 4.82
N GLN A 26 -0.10 0.19 5.87
CA GLN A 26 1.36 0.17 5.87
C GLN A 26 1.96 0.92 4.69
N LEU A 27 1.63 2.20 4.60
CA LEU A 27 2.16 3.08 3.56
C LEU A 27 3.58 3.53 3.91
N MET A 28 4.47 3.39 2.96
CA MET A 28 5.79 4.02 3.07
C MET A 28 5.65 5.54 2.88
N PRO A 29 6.47 6.35 3.57
CA PRO A 29 6.36 7.81 3.48
C PRO A 29 6.34 8.37 2.06
N PRO A 30 7.19 7.92 1.11
CA PRO A 30 7.10 8.40 -0.27
C PRO A 30 5.77 8.09 -0.95
N THR A 31 5.21 6.91 -0.71
CA THR A 31 3.93 6.51 -1.25
C THR A 31 2.80 7.35 -0.65
N ALA A 32 2.83 7.56 0.66
CA ALA A 32 1.86 8.42 1.34
C ALA A 32 1.85 9.83 0.73
N ARG A 33 3.01 10.43 0.54
CA ARG A 33 3.13 11.75 -0.09
C ARG A 33 2.57 11.75 -1.51
N ARG A 34 2.88 10.73 -2.29
CA ARG A 34 2.42 10.58 -3.68
C ARG A 34 0.90 10.60 -3.79
N PHE A 35 0.21 9.99 -2.83
CA PHE A 35 -1.24 9.87 -2.85
C PHE A 35 -1.94 10.84 -1.88
N GLY A 36 -1.24 11.90 -1.46
CA GLY A 36 -1.83 12.99 -0.71
C GLY A 36 -2.15 12.69 0.74
N VAL A 37 -1.49 11.70 1.32
CA VAL A 37 -1.66 11.34 2.73
C VAL A 37 -0.74 12.22 3.57
N VAL A 38 -1.32 13.10 4.39
CA VAL A 38 -0.58 13.98 5.29
C VAL A 38 -0.24 13.27 6.59
N ASP A 39 -1.21 12.53 7.16
CA ASP A 39 -1.02 11.76 8.38
C ASP A 39 -1.38 10.30 8.12
N SER A 40 -0.36 9.47 7.99
CA SER A 40 -0.54 8.04 7.71
C SER A 40 -1.14 7.26 8.88
N TYR A 41 -1.18 7.84 10.08
CA TYR A 41 -1.82 7.22 11.24
C TYR A 41 -3.28 7.62 11.38
N ASP A 42 -3.78 8.53 10.55
CA ASP A 42 -5.20 8.82 10.44
C ASP A 42 -5.86 7.74 9.58
N ALA A 43 -6.83 7.02 10.16
CA ALA A 43 -7.44 5.86 9.49
C ALA A 43 -8.03 6.22 8.13
N GLY A 44 -8.80 7.31 8.06
CA GLY A 44 -9.45 7.73 6.81
C GLY A 44 -8.45 8.09 5.72
N GLN A 45 -7.41 8.85 6.07
CA GLN A 45 -6.37 9.23 5.11
C GLN A 45 -5.57 8.03 4.64
N ASN A 46 -5.20 7.15 5.57
CA ASN A 46 -4.42 5.95 5.24
C ASN A 46 -5.18 5.04 4.29
N ILE A 47 -6.44 4.72 4.60
CA ILE A 47 -7.27 3.84 3.76
C ILE A 47 -7.49 4.47 2.39
N ARG A 48 -7.78 5.77 2.31
CA ARG A 48 -7.99 6.46 1.05
C ARG A 48 -6.74 6.41 0.18
N GLY A 49 -5.58 6.76 0.76
CA GLY A 49 -4.32 6.74 0.04
C GLY A 49 -3.91 5.33 -0.37
N GLY A 50 -4.07 4.37 0.52
CA GLY A 50 -3.77 2.97 0.24
C GLY A 50 -4.65 2.39 -0.85
N ALA A 51 -5.95 2.71 -0.84
CA ALA A 51 -6.88 2.28 -1.87
C ALA A 51 -6.52 2.88 -3.24
N GLN A 52 -6.13 4.15 -3.27
CA GLN A 52 -5.68 4.79 -4.51
C GLN A 52 -4.39 4.15 -5.04
N TYR A 53 -3.46 3.83 -4.16
CA TYR A 53 -2.24 3.14 -4.54
C TYR A 53 -2.54 1.75 -5.12
N LEU A 54 -3.40 0.99 -4.45
CA LEU A 54 -3.80 -0.33 -4.94
C LEU A 54 -4.51 -0.24 -6.31
N ALA A 55 -5.39 0.73 -6.49
CA ALA A 55 -6.05 0.96 -7.77
C ALA A 55 -5.04 1.29 -8.87
N TRP A 56 -4.04 2.10 -8.56
CA TRP A 56 -2.96 2.43 -9.48
C TRP A 56 -2.17 1.17 -9.88
N LEU A 57 -1.86 0.32 -8.90
CA LEU A 57 -1.17 -0.95 -9.15
C LEU A 57 -2.01 -1.89 -10.02
N LEU A 58 -3.30 -2.01 -9.76
CA LEU A 58 -4.20 -2.83 -10.57
C LEU A 58 -4.22 -2.35 -12.02
N LYS A 59 -4.26 -1.05 -12.24
CA LYS A 59 -4.21 -0.48 -13.59
C LYS A 59 -2.87 -0.78 -14.26
N ARG A 60 -1.77 -0.62 -13.53
CA ARG A 60 -0.42 -0.88 -14.03
C ARG A 60 -0.24 -2.34 -14.46
N PHE A 61 -0.84 -3.26 -13.75
CA PHE A 61 -0.72 -4.70 -14.03
C PHE A 61 -1.96 -5.26 -14.73
N ASN A 62 -2.71 -4.42 -15.43
CA ASN A 62 -3.83 -4.82 -16.30
C ASN A 62 -4.91 -5.62 -15.55
N GLY A 63 -5.20 -5.24 -14.31
CA GLY A 63 -6.21 -5.89 -13.49
C GLY A 63 -5.75 -7.20 -12.83
N ASN A 64 -4.47 -7.55 -12.95
CA ASN A 64 -3.93 -8.77 -12.33
C ASN A 64 -3.75 -8.52 -10.82
N LEU A 65 -4.66 -9.06 -10.02
CA LEU A 65 -4.67 -8.84 -8.58
C LEU A 65 -3.43 -9.43 -7.91
N THR A 66 -2.95 -10.58 -8.38
CA THR A 66 -1.75 -11.23 -7.82
C THR A 66 -0.53 -10.33 -7.98
N LEU A 67 -0.32 -9.77 -9.17
CA LEU A 67 0.79 -8.86 -9.42
C LEU A 67 0.62 -7.54 -8.67
N ALA A 68 -0.60 -7.02 -8.59
CA ALA A 68 -0.87 -5.80 -7.83
C ALA A 68 -0.56 -5.99 -6.34
N ALA A 69 -0.96 -7.11 -5.76
CA ALA A 69 -0.67 -7.41 -4.36
C ALA A 69 0.83 -7.58 -4.12
N ALA A 70 1.53 -8.24 -5.04
CA ALA A 70 2.99 -8.38 -4.96
C ALA A 70 3.68 -7.00 -5.05
N GLY A 71 3.19 -6.13 -5.92
CA GLY A 71 3.69 -4.77 -6.05
C GLY A 71 3.42 -3.92 -4.81
N TYR A 72 2.29 -4.15 -4.17
CA TYR A 72 1.95 -3.46 -2.92
C TYR A 72 2.98 -3.77 -1.83
N ASN A 73 3.38 -5.03 -1.70
CA ASN A 73 4.34 -5.45 -0.68
C ASN A 73 5.80 -5.11 -1.03
N ALA A 74 6.21 -5.35 -2.26
CA ALA A 74 7.62 -5.30 -2.66
C ALA A 74 7.99 -4.02 -3.43
N GLY A 75 6.99 -3.19 -3.77
CA GLY A 75 7.16 -2.06 -4.68
C GLY A 75 7.00 -2.49 -6.14
N GLU A 76 6.36 -1.65 -6.93
CA GLU A 76 6.02 -1.96 -8.32
C GLU A 76 7.26 -2.20 -9.19
N GLY A 77 8.35 -1.52 -8.90
CA GLY A 77 9.60 -1.70 -9.65
C GLY A 77 10.18 -3.09 -9.52
N ALA A 78 10.10 -3.70 -8.34
CA ALA A 78 10.58 -5.05 -8.11
C ALA A 78 9.75 -6.08 -8.87
N VAL A 79 8.42 -5.90 -8.90
CA VAL A 79 7.50 -6.78 -9.62
C VAL A 79 7.70 -6.66 -11.13
N ASP A 80 7.85 -5.44 -11.64
CA ASP A 80 8.14 -5.19 -13.07
C ASP A 80 9.40 -5.92 -13.51
N ARG A 81 10.47 -5.85 -12.71
CA ARG A 81 11.73 -6.54 -13.03
C ARG A 81 11.55 -8.07 -13.05
N SER A 82 10.75 -8.60 -12.13
CA SER A 82 10.49 -10.04 -12.07
C SER A 82 9.59 -10.51 -13.20
N ALA A 83 8.67 -9.67 -13.66
CA ALA A 83 7.73 -9.99 -14.73
C ALA A 83 8.37 -9.86 -16.13
N ALA A 84 9.43 -9.10 -16.22
CA ALA A 84 10.15 -8.94 -17.48
C ALA A 84 10.96 -10.18 -17.85
#